data_295e617ecdb49fe69c16bfd63ce50d49
#
_entry.id   295e617ecdb49fe69c16bfd63ce50d49
#
_cell.length_a   1.000
_cell.length_b   1.000
_cell.length_c   1.000
_cell.angle_alpha   90.00
_cell.angle_beta   90.00
_cell.angle_gamma   90.00
#
_symmetry.space_group_name_H-M   'P 1'
#
loop_
_entity.id
_entity.type
_entity.pdbx_description
1 polymer ?
#
loop_
_entity_poly.entity_id
_entity_poly.type
_entity_poly.pdbx_seq_one_letter_code
_entity_poly.pdbx_strand_id
1 'polypeptide(L)'
;MKREDQRLILWIAGGIVALRVAGPLLSSIDRIFEGLGISQSAAAASLETMKRDPGSFWNGQFWRNVSKRTPGGLVKILTNATVNDLWASLNKAFGYFNDDEAAAIAAFKKHIRTQTQLSYFSEWVAKNAGVDLITWLEGSGYPNDRLSAEEIDIITQYVKKLPVT
;
A
#
# COMPACT_ATOMS: atom_id res chain seq x y z
N MET A 1 31.20 36.30 -6.52
CA MET A 1 29.93 35.62 -6.29
C MET A 1 29.47 35.90 -4.87
N LYS A 2 28.28 36.48 -4.69
CA LYS A 2 27.75 36.81 -3.35
C LYS A 2 27.26 35.54 -2.66
N ARG A 3 27.36 35.51 -1.31
CA ARG A 3 26.94 34.33 -0.50
C ARG A 3 25.50 33.86 -0.74
N GLU A 4 24.65 34.75 -1.21
CA GLU A 4 23.23 34.42 -1.59
C GLU A 4 23.15 33.57 -2.85
N ASP A 5 24.04 33.79 -3.84
CA ASP A 5 24.06 33.00 -5.07
C ASP A 5 24.47 31.54 -4.81
N GLN A 6 25.35 31.31 -3.81
CA GLN A 6 25.76 29.97 -3.39
C GLN A 6 24.64 29.20 -2.69
N ARG A 7 23.79 29.90 -1.92
CA ARG A 7 22.62 29.26 -1.28
C ARG A 7 21.56 28.90 -2.31
N LEU A 8 21.32 29.77 -3.28
CA LEU A 8 20.34 29.48 -4.35
C LEU A 8 20.78 28.28 -5.20
N ILE A 9 22.07 28.16 -5.52
CA ILE A 9 22.63 27.02 -6.27
C ILE A 9 22.51 25.73 -5.47
N LEU A 10 22.70 25.76 -4.16
CA LEU A 10 22.53 24.59 -3.26
C LEU A 10 21.07 24.13 -3.19
N TRP A 11 20.10 25.06 -3.17
CA TRP A 11 18.67 24.73 -3.21
C TRP A 11 18.24 24.14 -4.55
N ILE A 12 18.72 24.68 -5.66
CA ILE A 12 18.46 24.16 -7.00
C ILE A 12 19.11 22.79 -7.18
N ALA A 13 20.33 22.59 -6.70
CA ALA A 13 21.01 21.30 -6.75
C ALA A 13 20.33 20.27 -5.85
N GLY A 14 19.88 20.65 -4.65
CA GLY A 14 19.10 19.80 -3.75
C GLY A 14 17.73 19.41 -4.33
N GLY A 15 17.03 20.36 -4.94
CA GLY A 15 15.75 20.10 -5.62
C GLY A 15 15.88 19.19 -6.85
N ILE A 16 16.95 19.37 -7.63
CA ILE A 16 17.23 18.52 -8.81
C ILE A 16 17.63 17.09 -8.38
N VAL A 17 18.33 16.95 -7.26
CA VAL A 17 18.66 15.61 -6.71
C VAL A 17 17.40 14.90 -6.19
N ALA A 18 16.50 15.62 -5.51
CA ALA A 18 15.22 15.05 -5.08
C ALA A 18 14.33 14.63 -6.26
N LEU A 19 14.24 15.46 -7.32
CA LEU A 19 13.56 15.12 -8.56
C LEU A 19 14.22 13.97 -9.34
N ARG A 20 15.55 13.84 -9.30
CA ARG A 20 16.25 12.71 -9.94
C ARG A 20 16.10 11.39 -9.20
N VAL A 21 15.84 11.40 -7.90
CA VAL A 21 15.57 10.18 -7.11
C VAL A 21 14.10 9.76 -7.22
N ALA A 22 13.17 10.71 -7.32
CA ALA A 22 11.75 10.43 -7.51
C ALA A 22 11.41 10.09 -8.98
N GLY A 23 12.02 10.76 -9.97
CA GLY A 23 11.79 10.54 -11.38
C GLY A 23 12.05 9.09 -11.87
N PRO A 24 13.15 8.42 -11.51
CA PRO A 24 13.38 7.03 -11.87
C PRO A 24 12.41 6.04 -11.21
N LEU A 25 11.90 6.35 -10.02
CA LEU A 25 10.90 5.52 -9.34
C LEU A 25 9.54 5.62 -10.05
N LEU A 26 9.10 6.81 -10.41
CA LEU A 26 7.85 7.03 -11.17
C LEU A 26 7.93 6.42 -12.57
N SER A 27 9.04 6.63 -13.29
CA SER A 27 9.24 6.04 -14.62
C SER A 27 9.40 4.51 -14.60
N SER A 28 9.79 3.93 -13.47
CA SER A 28 9.85 2.48 -13.27
C SER A 28 8.45 1.91 -13.03
N ILE A 29 7.57 2.66 -12.40
CA ILE A 29 6.16 2.30 -12.19
C ILE A 29 5.45 2.26 -13.56
N ASP A 30 5.53 3.33 -14.36
CA ASP A 30 4.93 3.39 -15.70
C ASP A 30 5.42 2.25 -16.60
N ARG A 31 6.72 1.93 -16.59
CA ARG A 31 7.29 0.81 -17.36
C ARG A 31 6.81 -0.56 -16.92
N ILE A 32 6.51 -0.74 -15.63
CA ILE A 32 5.94 -1.99 -15.12
C ILE A 32 4.52 -2.17 -15.65
N PHE A 33 3.73 -1.10 -15.72
CA PHE A 33 2.35 -1.16 -16.23
C PHE A 33 2.30 -1.29 -17.75
N GLU A 34 3.13 -0.56 -18.50
CA GLU A 34 3.29 -0.76 -19.94
C GLU A 34 3.73 -2.20 -20.27
N GLY A 35 4.65 -2.77 -19.47
CA GLY A 35 5.13 -4.15 -19.63
C GLY A 35 4.10 -5.21 -19.26
N LEU A 36 3.08 -4.89 -18.45
CA LEU A 36 2.00 -5.79 -18.06
C LEU A 36 0.73 -5.62 -18.91
N GLY A 37 0.67 -4.59 -19.78
CA GLY A 37 -0.50 -4.33 -20.63
C GLY A 37 -1.79 -4.01 -19.85
N ILE A 38 -1.67 -3.55 -18.60
CA ILE A 38 -2.82 -3.27 -17.73
C ILE A 38 -3.19 -1.80 -17.86
N SER A 39 -4.38 -1.51 -18.36
CA SER A 39 -4.95 -0.16 -18.34
C SER A 39 -5.50 0.18 -16.93
N GLN A 40 -5.57 1.47 -16.58
CA GLN A 40 -6.17 1.93 -15.29
C GLN A 40 -7.53 1.32 -15.01
N SER A 41 -8.39 1.19 -16.03
CA SER A 41 -9.70 0.56 -15.90
C SER A 41 -9.62 -0.94 -15.58
N ALA A 42 -8.61 -1.65 -16.09
CA ALA A 42 -8.40 -3.07 -15.80
C ALA A 42 -7.83 -3.27 -14.38
N ALA A 43 -6.98 -2.35 -13.89
CA ALA A 43 -6.47 -2.37 -12.53
C ALA A 43 -7.61 -2.16 -11.52
N ALA A 44 -8.46 -1.18 -11.72
CA ALA A 44 -9.62 -0.91 -10.85
C ALA A 44 -10.61 -2.10 -10.83
N ALA A 45 -10.93 -2.70 -11.99
CA ALA A 45 -11.78 -3.89 -12.06
C ALA A 45 -11.16 -5.08 -11.33
N SER A 46 -9.83 -5.22 -11.39
CA SER A 46 -9.09 -6.24 -10.64
C SER A 46 -9.21 -6.05 -9.13
N LEU A 47 -9.10 -4.81 -8.64
CA LEU A 47 -9.22 -4.50 -7.20
C LEU A 47 -10.63 -4.80 -6.67
N GLU A 48 -11.69 -4.46 -7.43
CA GLU A 48 -13.07 -4.79 -7.08
C GLU A 48 -13.29 -6.32 -6.96
N THR A 49 -12.65 -7.09 -7.81
CA THR A 49 -12.68 -8.56 -7.72
C THR A 49 -11.91 -9.05 -6.49
N MET A 50 -10.71 -8.51 -6.23
CA MET A 50 -9.86 -8.96 -5.13
C MET A 50 -10.48 -8.73 -3.76
N LYS A 51 -11.19 -7.63 -3.53
CA LYS A 51 -11.82 -7.35 -2.23
C LYS A 51 -13.02 -8.26 -1.95
N ARG A 52 -13.69 -8.78 -2.99
CA ARG A 52 -14.85 -9.67 -2.87
C ARG A 52 -14.49 -11.15 -2.83
N ASP A 53 -13.35 -11.54 -3.40
CA ASP A 53 -12.92 -12.94 -3.46
C ASP A 53 -12.39 -13.42 -2.10
N PRO A 54 -13.05 -14.39 -1.44
CA PRO A 54 -12.56 -14.97 -0.19
C PRO A 54 -11.22 -15.73 -0.31
N GLY A 55 -10.77 -16.00 -1.55
CA GLY A 55 -9.45 -16.54 -1.88
C GLY A 55 -8.36 -15.47 -1.98
N SER A 56 -8.73 -14.20 -1.98
CA SER A 56 -7.79 -13.08 -2.04
C SER A 56 -7.31 -12.66 -0.66
N PHE A 57 -6.02 -12.41 -0.51
CA PHE A 57 -5.45 -11.86 0.73
C PHE A 57 -5.91 -10.43 1.04
N TRP A 58 -6.55 -9.73 0.12
CA TRP A 58 -7.23 -8.48 0.38
C TRP A 58 -8.57 -8.65 1.08
N ASN A 59 -9.15 -9.84 1.02
CA ASN A 59 -10.39 -10.17 1.72
C ASN A 59 -10.11 -10.68 3.13
N GLY A 60 -10.78 -10.11 4.12
CA GLY A 60 -10.60 -10.47 5.54
C GLY A 60 -10.96 -11.92 5.89
N GLN A 61 -11.58 -12.69 4.99
CA GLN A 61 -11.88 -14.10 5.22
C GLN A 61 -10.74 -15.05 4.83
N PHE A 62 -9.77 -14.60 4.01
CA PHE A 62 -8.69 -15.43 3.51
C PHE A 62 -7.88 -16.09 4.64
N TRP A 63 -7.44 -15.34 5.64
CA TRP A 63 -6.67 -15.89 6.76
C TRP A 63 -7.44 -16.95 7.53
N ARG A 64 -8.78 -16.80 7.69
CA ARG A 64 -9.65 -17.79 8.33
C ARG A 64 -9.75 -19.07 7.52
N ASN A 65 -9.84 -18.95 6.20
CA ASN A 65 -9.88 -20.07 5.28
C ASN A 65 -8.55 -20.82 5.28
N VAL A 66 -7.41 -20.11 5.34
CA VAL A 66 -6.08 -20.71 5.49
C VAL A 66 -5.98 -21.41 6.84
N SER A 67 -6.39 -20.77 7.93
CA SER A 67 -6.37 -21.37 9.29
C SER A 67 -7.13 -22.69 9.34
N LYS A 68 -8.32 -22.77 8.74
CA LYS A 68 -9.12 -24.00 8.69
C LYS A 68 -8.42 -25.15 7.95
N ARG A 69 -7.52 -24.84 7.00
CA ARG A 69 -6.79 -25.83 6.18
C ARG A 69 -5.41 -26.16 6.74
N THR A 70 -4.92 -25.35 7.69
CA THR A 70 -3.60 -25.55 8.29
C THR A 70 -3.71 -26.52 9.47
N PRO A 71 -2.87 -27.56 9.55
CA PRO A 71 -2.83 -28.46 10.69
C PRO A 71 -2.67 -27.68 12.00
N GLY A 72 -3.54 -27.96 12.97
CA GLY A 72 -3.58 -27.24 14.25
C GLY A 72 -4.14 -25.81 14.19
N GLY A 73 -4.59 -25.34 13.02
CA GLY A 73 -5.20 -24.01 12.86
C GLY A 73 -4.26 -22.82 13.06
N LEU A 74 -2.95 -23.07 13.19
CA LEU A 74 -1.96 -22.04 13.51
C LEU A 74 -1.51 -21.31 12.25
N VAL A 75 -1.95 -20.04 12.09
CA VAL A 75 -1.47 -19.13 11.06
C VAL A 75 -0.88 -17.88 11.70
N LYS A 76 0.14 -17.31 11.05
CA LYS A 76 0.69 -16.03 11.49
C LYS A 76 -0.27 -14.90 11.17
N ILE A 77 -0.76 -14.24 12.21
CA ILE A 77 -1.52 -12.99 12.12
C ILE A 77 -0.73 -11.87 12.79
N LEU A 78 -1.17 -10.64 12.61
CA LEU A 78 -0.56 -9.50 13.31
C LEU A 78 -0.95 -9.48 14.79
N THR A 79 -0.02 -9.06 15.64
CA THR A 79 -0.34 -8.71 17.03
C THR A 79 -1.12 -7.40 17.07
N ASN A 80 -1.86 -7.15 18.14
CA ASN A 80 -2.58 -5.88 18.31
C ASN A 80 -1.64 -4.66 18.26
N ALA A 81 -0.43 -4.76 18.81
CA ALA A 81 0.57 -3.71 18.74
C ALA A 81 0.96 -3.43 17.27
N THR A 82 1.28 -4.48 16.50
CA THR A 82 1.66 -4.31 15.08
C THR A 82 0.51 -3.76 14.23
N VAL A 83 -0.73 -4.17 14.50
CA VAL A 83 -1.92 -3.61 13.83
C VAL A 83 -2.04 -2.12 14.11
N ASN A 84 -1.91 -1.71 15.37
CA ASN A 84 -1.99 -0.30 15.78
C ASN A 84 -0.84 0.53 15.17
N ASP A 85 0.38 -0.01 15.13
CA ASP A 85 1.53 0.65 14.52
C ASP A 85 1.36 0.82 13.00
N LEU A 86 0.87 -0.21 12.31
CA LEU A 86 0.56 -0.13 10.88
C LEU A 86 -0.54 0.92 10.63
N TRP A 87 -1.63 0.85 11.39
CA TRP A 87 -2.73 1.79 11.28
C TRP A 87 -2.30 3.24 11.52
N ALA A 88 -1.51 3.48 12.58
CA ALA A 88 -0.96 4.80 12.88
C ALA A 88 -0.02 5.30 11.77
N SER A 89 0.80 4.41 11.20
CA SER A 89 1.70 4.74 10.09
C SER A 89 0.93 5.14 8.83
N LEU A 90 -0.15 4.41 8.49
CA LEU A 90 -1.01 4.74 7.36
C LEU A 90 -1.77 6.05 7.57
N ASN A 91 -2.36 6.27 8.75
CA ASN A 91 -3.03 7.54 9.05
C ASN A 91 -2.06 8.73 9.04
N LYS A 92 -0.79 8.53 9.39
CA LYS A 92 0.24 9.56 9.28
C LYS A 92 0.61 9.82 7.82
N ALA A 93 0.70 8.78 7.00
CA ALA A 93 0.99 8.91 5.57
C ALA A 93 -0.13 9.65 4.84
N PHE A 94 -1.38 9.39 5.18
CA PHE A 94 -2.56 10.06 4.62
C PHE A 94 -2.99 11.24 5.48
N GLY A 95 -2.09 12.23 5.65
CA GLY A 95 -2.35 13.46 6.40
C GLY A 95 -3.29 14.40 5.65
N TYR A 96 -3.86 15.37 6.37
CA TYR A 96 -4.88 16.28 5.82
C TYR A 96 -4.38 17.15 4.63
N PHE A 97 -3.07 17.33 4.47
CA PHE A 97 -2.48 18.23 3.45
C PHE A 97 -1.44 17.55 2.55
N ASN A 98 -1.12 16.30 2.79
CA ASN A 98 -0.04 15.63 2.05
C ASN A 98 -0.22 14.13 2.16
N ASP A 99 -0.63 13.51 1.08
CA ASP A 99 -0.62 12.07 0.96
C ASP A 99 0.80 11.61 0.59
N ASP A 100 1.40 10.79 1.45
CA ASP A 100 2.72 10.19 1.26
C ASP A 100 2.55 8.71 0.91
N GLU A 101 2.29 8.46 -0.36
CA GLU A 101 2.07 7.12 -0.92
C GLU A 101 3.28 6.23 -0.68
N ALA A 102 4.49 6.80 -0.78
CA ALA A 102 5.73 6.06 -0.53
C ALA A 102 5.83 5.61 0.92
N ALA A 103 5.44 6.47 1.89
CA ALA A 103 5.39 6.10 3.30
C ALA A 103 4.32 5.04 3.58
N ALA A 104 3.15 5.12 2.92
CA ALA A 104 2.10 4.12 3.04
C ALA A 104 2.58 2.75 2.54
N ILE A 105 3.18 2.68 1.34
CA ILE A 105 3.75 1.45 0.79
C ILE A 105 4.87 0.90 1.69
N ALA A 106 5.72 1.77 2.22
CA ALA A 106 6.79 1.38 3.15
C ALA A 106 6.23 0.80 4.46
N ALA A 107 5.11 1.33 4.96
CA ALA A 107 4.44 0.80 6.15
C ALA A 107 3.95 -0.64 5.92
N PHE A 108 3.33 -0.94 4.78
CA PHE A 108 2.97 -2.32 4.43
C PHE A 108 4.20 -3.22 4.37
N LYS A 109 5.26 -2.81 3.67
CA LYS A 109 6.51 -3.57 3.56
C LYS A 109 7.20 -3.78 4.91
N LYS A 110 7.05 -2.88 5.85
CA LYS A 110 7.61 -2.99 7.20
C LYS A 110 6.85 -3.99 8.07
N HIS A 111 5.52 -3.99 8.01
CA HIS A 111 4.69 -4.70 8.99
C HIS A 111 4.08 -6.01 8.46
N ILE A 112 3.86 -6.14 7.15
CA ILE A 112 3.27 -7.33 6.53
C ILE A 112 4.38 -8.28 6.06
N ARG A 113 4.37 -9.51 6.56
CA ARG A 113 5.36 -10.57 6.27
C ARG A 113 4.74 -11.83 5.68
N THR A 114 3.41 -11.96 5.75
CA THR A 114 2.66 -13.08 5.17
C THR A 114 1.36 -12.57 4.56
N GLN A 115 0.78 -13.36 3.65
CA GLN A 115 -0.51 -13.04 3.04
C GLN A 115 -1.64 -13.07 4.08
N THR A 116 -1.58 -13.99 5.05
CA THR A 116 -2.56 -14.06 6.15
C THR A 116 -2.51 -12.84 7.06
N GLN A 117 -1.35 -12.20 7.23
CA GLN A 117 -1.24 -10.94 7.98
C GLN A 117 -1.95 -9.79 7.30
N LEU A 118 -1.84 -9.65 5.96
CA LEU A 118 -2.61 -8.63 5.24
C LEU A 118 -4.10 -8.89 5.35
N SER A 119 -4.53 -10.14 5.14
CA SER A 119 -5.94 -10.50 5.27
C SER A 119 -6.52 -10.24 6.67
N TYR A 120 -5.74 -10.52 7.71
CA TYR A 120 -6.12 -10.20 9.09
C TYR A 120 -6.26 -8.68 9.29
N PHE A 121 -5.33 -7.88 8.77
CA PHE A 121 -5.40 -6.43 8.81
C PHE A 121 -6.61 -5.91 8.03
N SER A 122 -6.92 -6.49 6.87
CA SER A 122 -8.11 -6.14 6.08
C SER A 122 -9.41 -6.38 6.87
N GLU A 123 -9.52 -7.50 7.59
CA GLU A 123 -10.67 -7.75 8.48
C GLU A 123 -10.73 -6.72 9.62
N TRP A 124 -9.58 -6.40 10.21
CA TRP A 124 -9.50 -5.41 11.28
C TRP A 124 -9.96 -4.03 10.81
N VAL A 125 -9.52 -3.58 9.62
CA VAL A 125 -9.95 -2.31 9.02
C VAL A 125 -11.44 -2.32 8.75
N ALA A 126 -11.98 -3.38 8.17
CA ALA A 126 -13.41 -3.50 7.92
C ALA A 126 -14.25 -3.36 9.20
N LYS A 127 -13.76 -3.90 10.33
CA LYS A 127 -14.44 -3.80 11.64
C LYS A 127 -14.33 -2.42 12.28
N ASN A 128 -13.22 -1.71 12.08
CA ASN A 128 -12.93 -0.45 12.79
C ASN A 128 -13.25 0.78 11.94
N ALA A 129 -13.10 0.72 10.62
CA ALA A 129 -13.40 1.80 9.69
C ALA A 129 -14.76 1.65 8.98
N GLY A 130 -15.39 0.47 9.06
CA GLY A 130 -16.69 0.21 8.44
C GLY A 130 -16.65 -0.01 6.91
N VAL A 131 -15.45 -0.02 6.33
CA VAL A 131 -15.22 -0.25 4.89
C VAL A 131 -14.07 -1.24 4.71
N ASP A 132 -14.02 -1.94 3.57
CA ASP A 132 -12.89 -2.83 3.26
C ASP A 132 -11.58 -2.04 3.08
N LEU A 133 -10.44 -2.75 3.24
CA LEU A 133 -9.13 -2.12 3.23
C LEU A 133 -8.81 -1.43 1.88
N ILE A 134 -9.18 -2.03 0.75
CA ILE A 134 -8.95 -1.42 -0.57
C ILE A 134 -9.72 -0.11 -0.67
N THR A 135 -11.03 -0.12 -0.39
CA THR A 135 -11.86 1.10 -0.38
C THR A 135 -11.31 2.16 0.57
N TRP A 136 -10.79 1.76 1.73
CA TRP A 136 -10.16 2.69 2.66
C TRP A 136 -8.86 3.28 2.10
N LEU A 137 -8.05 2.49 1.39
CA LEU A 137 -6.81 2.93 0.75
C LEU A 137 -7.06 3.82 -0.46
N GLU A 138 -8.10 3.55 -1.26
CA GLU A 138 -8.51 4.41 -2.37
C GLU A 138 -8.97 5.80 -1.89
N GLY A 139 -9.52 5.88 -0.68
CA GLY A 139 -10.08 7.12 -0.16
C GLY A 139 -11.52 7.35 -0.61
N SER A 140 -12.02 8.59 -0.44
CA SER A 140 -13.42 8.95 -0.71
C SER A 140 -13.62 9.84 -1.94
N GLY A 141 -12.61 9.97 -2.79
CA GLY A 141 -12.60 10.90 -3.92
C GLY A 141 -11.95 12.25 -3.56
N TYR A 142 -11.57 13.00 -4.61
CA TYR A 142 -10.92 14.30 -4.42
C TYR A 142 -11.67 15.20 -3.41
N PRO A 143 -11.02 15.83 -2.44
CA PRO A 143 -9.57 15.91 -2.21
C PRO A 143 -9.01 14.81 -1.28
N ASN A 144 -9.73 13.73 -1.04
CA ASN A 144 -9.39 12.67 -0.07
C ASN A 144 -8.97 11.36 -0.76
N ASP A 145 -8.52 11.41 -2.02
CA ASP A 145 -7.90 10.29 -2.69
C ASP A 145 -6.55 9.98 -2.00
N ARG A 146 -6.30 8.70 -1.69
CA ARG A 146 -5.12 8.26 -0.94
C ARG A 146 -4.15 7.52 -1.83
N LEU A 147 -4.50 6.32 -2.27
CA LEU A 147 -3.71 5.52 -3.18
C LEU A 147 -4.47 5.28 -4.48
N SER A 148 -3.78 5.44 -5.60
CA SER A 148 -4.26 5.00 -6.91
C SER A 148 -4.31 3.47 -7.00
N ALA A 149 -5.02 2.95 -7.99
CA ALA A 149 -5.06 1.51 -8.26
C ALA A 149 -3.67 0.93 -8.55
N GLU A 150 -2.79 1.69 -9.18
CA GLU A 150 -1.42 1.34 -9.48
C GLU A 150 -0.58 1.19 -8.20
N GLU A 151 -0.74 2.08 -7.24
CA GLU A 151 -0.03 2.03 -5.96
C GLU A 151 -0.51 0.88 -5.09
N ILE A 152 -1.80 0.59 -5.11
CA ILE A 152 -2.37 -0.61 -4.47
C ILE A 152 -1.83 -1.88 -5.16
N ASP A 153 -1.62 -1.87 -6.48
CA ASP A 153 -1.00 -3.01 -7.18
C ASP A 153 0.46 -3.21 -6.76
N ILE A 154 1.23 -2.16 -6.50
CA ILE A 154 2.58 -2.29 -5.93
C ILE A 154 2.56 -3.08 -4.61
N ILE A 155 1.61 -2.77 -3.73
CA ILE A 155 1.42 -3.52 -2.47
C ILE A 155 1.00 -4.96 -2.79
N THR A 156 0.09 -5.15 -3.75
CA THR A 156 -0.39 -6.45 -4.19
C THR A 156 0.76 -7.33 -4.69
N GLN A 157 1.62 -6.80 -5.56
CA GLN A 157 2.78 -7.53 -6.10
C GLN A 157 3.81 -7.86 -5.01
N TYR A 158 4.00 -6.98 -4.03
CA TYR A 158 4.83 -7.27 -2.87
C TYR A 158 4.25 -8.44 -2.07
N VAL A 159 2.96 -8.39 -1.70
CA VAL A 159 2.33 -9.41 -0.85
C VAL A 159 2.19 -10.76 -1.55
N LYS A 160 1.98 -10.80 -2.87
CA LYS A 160 1.98 -12.04 -3.66
C LYS A 160 3.27 -12.85 -3.53
N LYS A 161 4.40 -12.18 -3.29
CA LYS A 161 5.72 -12.83 -3.13
C LYS A 161 5.97 -13.34 -1.71
N LEU A 162 5.13 -12.96 -0.75
CA LEU A 162 5.25 -13.40 0.63
C LEU A 162 4.68 -14.82 0.82
N PRO A 163 5.15 -15.56 1.83
CA PRO A 163 4.54 -16.82 2.18
C PRO A 163 3.07 -16.61 2.60
N VAL A 164 2.27 -17.66 2.45
CA VAL A 164 0.86 -17.62 2.84
C VAL A 164 0.71 -17.46 4.35
N THR A 165 1.52 -18.20 5.14
CA THR A 165 1.53 -18.14 6.61
C THR A 165 2.94 -18.01 7.16
#